data_c00d614fca8ba43b608c7ef29b000d7a
#
_entry.id   c00d614fca8ba43b608c7ef29b000d7a
#
_cell.length_a   1.000
_cell.length_b   1.000
_cell.length_c   1.000
_cell.angle_alpha   90.00
_cell.angle_beta   90.00
_cell.angle_gamma   90.00
#
_symmetry.space_group_name_H-M   'P 1'
#
loop_
_entity.id
_entity.type
_entity.pdbx_description
1 polymer ?
#
loop_
_entity_poly.entity_id
_entity_poly.type
_entity_poly.pdbx_seq_one_letter_code
_entity_poly.pdbx_strand_id
1 'polypeptide(L)'
;MNERTQAIWDWFNGAPLRVLVILLIAIISHMAGHRAINRAIGRLAQADLKPGPGTAKRQAERARTIGTVFSSTFNAAIWIIAAGMALGEFGFNLGPVIASAGVIGVALGLGAQTLVRDVL
;
A
#
# COMPACT_ATOMS: atom_id res chain seq x y z
N MET A 1 -12.57 -39.64 13.85
CA MET A 1 -12.59 -38.68 12.74
C MET A 1 -11.94 -39.39 11.56
N ASN A 2 -12.64 -39.51 10.43
CA ASN A 2 -12.15 -40.24 9.27
C ASN A 2 -11.00 -39.49 8.60
N GLU A 3 -10.03 -40.22 8.04
CA GLU A 3 -8.87 -39.69 7.33
C GLU A 3 -9.25 -38.66 6.24
N ARG A 4 -10.43 -38.80 5.65
CA ARG A 4 -10.97 -37.84 4.66
C ARG A 4 -11.31 -36.49 5.29
N THR A 5 -11.79 -36.43 6.52
CA THR A 5 -12.09 -35.16 7.22
C THR A 5 -10.81 -34.46 7.65
N GLN A 6 -9.79 -35.20 8.02
CA GLN A 6 -8.47 -34.62 8.34
C GLN A 6 -7.80 -34.03 7.08
N ALA A 7 -7.85 -34.74 5.97
CA ALA A 7 -7.31 -34.24 4.71
C ALA A 7 -8.02 -32.98 4.21
N ILE A 8 -9.35 -32.86 4.42
CA ILE A 8 -10.11 -31.66 4.09
C ILE A 8 -9.77 -30.51 5.05
N TRP A 9 -9.59 -30.79 6.35
CA TRP A 9 -9.16 -29.80 7.32
C TRP A 9 -7.74 -29.31 7.09
N ASP A 10 -6.83 -30.21 6.72
CA ASP A 10 -5.44 -29.87 6.39
C ASP A 10 -5.36 -29.07 5.08
N TRP A 11 -6.21 -29.41 4.11
CA TRP A 11 -6.33 -28.65 2.87
C TRP A 11 -6.95 -27.25 3.10
N PHE A 12 -7.95 -27.16 3.96
CA PHE A 12 -8.61 -25.89 4.32
C PHE A 12 -7.73 -25.00 5.20
N ASN A 13 -6.94 -25.58 6.11
CA ASN A 13 -5.96 -24.88 6.94
C ASN A 13 -4.64 -24.57 6.20
N GLY A 14 -4.45 -25.12 5.01
CA GLY A 14 -3.29 -24.89 4.17
C GLY A 14 -3.35 -23.58 3.38
N ALA A 15 -2.99 -23.68 2.11
CA ALA A 15 -2.89 -22.53 1.19
C ALA A 15 -4.13 -21.62 1.13
N PRO A 16 -5.39 -22.13 1.06
CA PRO A 16 -6.54 -21.25 0.89
C PRO A 16 -6.82 -20.37 2.11
N LEU A 17 -6.65 -20.88 3.33
CA LEU A 17 -6.83 -20.07 4.54
C LEU A 17 -5.79 -18.96 4.63
N ARG A 18 -4.54 -19.27 4.30
CA ARG A 18 -3.45 -18.27 4.29
C ARG A 18 -3.70 -17.18 3.27
N VAL A 19 -4.10 -17.54 2.05
CA VAL A 19 -4.48 -16.58 1.01
C VAL A 19 -5.64 -15.70 1.48
N LEU A 20 -6.65 -16.30 2.14
CA LEU A 20 -7.79 -15.57 2.66
C LEU A 20 -7.38 -14.56 3.75
N VAL A 21 -6.50 -14.97 4.66
CA VAL A 21 -5.93 -14.08 5.70
C VAL A 21 -5.12 -12.94 5.06
N ILE A 22 -4.29 -13.23 4.07
CA ILE A 22 -3.51 -12.23 3.34
C ILE A 22 -4.43 -11.20 2.69
N LEU A 23 -5.48 -11.65 1.99
CA LEU A 23 -6.48 -10.78 1.37
C LEU A 23 -7.21 -9.94 2.41
N LEU A 24 -7.57 -10.51 3.54
CA LEU A 24 -8.26 -9.83 4.62
C LEU A 24 -7.38 -8.73 5.23
N ILE A 25 -6.11 -9.02 5.48
CA ILE A 25 -5.13 -8.04 5.94
C ILE A 25 -4.93 -6.94 4.89
N ALA A 26 -4.84 -7.28 3.61
CA ALA A 26 -4.70 -6.31 2.53
C ALA A 26 -5.90 -5.37 2.46
N ILE A 27 -7.13 -5.89 2.57
CA ILE A 27 -8.36 -5.11 2.58
C ILE A 27 -8.42 -4.20 3.80
N ILE A 28 -8.09 -4.70 4.98
CA ILE A 28 -8.09 -3.91 6.22
C ILE A 28 -7.04 -2.79 6.12
N SER A 29 -5.84 -3.10 5.64
CA SER A 29 -4.76 -2.12 5.45
C SER A 29 -5.16 -1.06 4.43
N HIS A 30 -5.81 -1.45 3.34
CA HIS A 30 -6.35 -0.54 2.34
C HIS A 30 -7.42 0.40 2.93
N MET A 31 -8.37 -0.15 3.68
CA MET A 31 -9.41 0.66 4.33
C MET A 31 -8.85 1.59 5.40
N ALA A 32 -7.91 1.12 6.21
CA ALA A 32 -7.26 1.91 7.25
C ALA A 32 -6.42 3.04 6.64
N GLY A 33 -5.63 2.74 5.60
CA GLY A 33 -4.83 3.73 4.88
C GLY A 33 -5.70 4.82 4.24
N HIS A 34 -6.76 4.43 3.56
CA HIS A 34 -7.69 5.38 2.93
C HIS A 34 -8.39 6.28 3.97
N ARG A 35 -8.80 5.70 5.11
CA ARG A 35 -9.39 6.48 6.22
C ARG A 35 -8.39 7.43 6.87
N ALA A 36 -7.15 6.98 7.07
CA ALA A 36 -6.11 7.81 7.67
C ALA A 36 -5.77 9.03 6.79
N ILE A 37 -5.63 8.80 5.48
CA ILE A 37 -5.32 9.85 4.50
C ILE A 37 -6.49 10.84 4.40
N ASN A 38 -7.73 10.35 4.30
CA ASN A 38 -8.91 11.22 4.24
C ASN A 38 -9.09 12.05 5.52
N ARG A 39 -8.77 11.49 6.69
CA ARG A 39 -8.77 12.25 7.95
C ARG A 39 -7.67 13.30 8.01
N ALA A 40 -6.47 12.98 7.52
CA ALA A 40 -5.37 13.93 7.46
C ALA A 40 -5.68 15.09 6.52
N ILE A 41 -6.21 14.81 5.33
CA ILE A 41 -6.62 15.83 4.36
C ILE A 41 -7.78 16.67 4.91
N GLY A 42 -8.77 16.04 5.56
CA GLY A 42 -9.90 16.73 6.17
C GLY A 42 -9.47 17.68 7.31
N ARG A 43 -8.48 17.28 8.11
CA ARG A 43 -7.92 18.14 9.18
C ARG A 43 -7.14 19.33 8.61
N LEU A 44 -6.36 19.11 7.56
CA LEU A 44 -5.64 20.19 6.87
C LEU A 44 -6.61 21.18 6.22
N ALA A 45 -7.67 20.69 5.57
CA ALA A 45 -8.70 21.53 4.98
C ALA A 45 -9.49 22.37 6.02
N GLN A 46 -9.65 21.86 7.25
CA GLN A 46 -10.32 22.58 8.34
C GLN A 46 -9.40 23.56 9.06
N ALA A 47 -8.10 23.28 9.11
CA ALA A 47 -7.13 24.19 9.72
C ALA A 47 -6.90 25.47 8.88
N ASP A 48 -7.19 25.41 7.58
CA ASP A 48 -6.98 26.50 6.62
C ASP A 48 -8.20 27.46 6.48
N LEU A 49 -9.11 27.47 7.45
CA LEU A 49 -10.31 28.33 7.43
C LEU A 49 -10.05 29.82 7.71
N LYS A 50 -8.81 30.30 7.68
CA LYS A 50 -8.50 31.74 7.61
C LYS A 50 -7.82 32.06 6.27
N PRO A 51 -8.57 32.34 5.21
CA PRO A 51 -7.99 32.49 3.89
C PRO A 51 -7.78 33.95 3.51
N GLY A 52 -6.58 34.23 3.01
CA GLY A 52 -6.44 35.25 1.97
C GLY A 52 -6.94 34.64 0.65
N PRO A 53 -7.73 35.36 -0.16
CA PRO A 53 -8.31 34.80 -1.38
C PRO A 53 -7.23 34.53 -2.43
N GLY A 54 -6.93 33.28 -2.69
CA GLY A 54 -6.06 32.84 -3.78
C GLY A 54 -4.90 31.91 -3.39
N THR A 55 -4.22 32.12 -2.29
CA THR A 55 -3.08 31.29 -1.86
C THR A 55 -3.53 29.99 -1.17
N ALA A 56 -4.59 30.08 -0.37
CA ALA A 56 -5.15 28.93 0.33
C ALA A 56 -5.68 27.84 -0.63
N LYS A 57 -6.30 28.26 -1.73
CA LYS A 57 -6.84 27.33 -2.74
C LYS A 57 -5.73 26.55 -3.44
N ARG A 58 -4.63 27.21 -3.80
CA ARG A 58 -3.47 26.56 -4.43
C ARG A 58 -2.73 25.63 -3.48
N GLN A 59 -2.64 25.96 -2.19
CA GLN A 59 -2.03 25.10 -1.17
C GLN A 59 -2.91 23.88 -0.91
N ALA A 60 -4.23 24.02 -0.84
CA ALA A 60 -5.17 22.92 -0.69
C ALA A 60 -5.14 21.97 -1.89
N GLU A 61 -5.04 22.49 -3.12
CA GLU A 61 -4.90 21.67 -4.33
C GLU A 61 -3.58 20.89 -4.35
N ARG A 62 -2.48 21.50 -3.95
CA ARG A 62 -1.17 20.81 -3.83
C ARG A 62 -1.20 19.72 -2.77
N ALA A 63 -1.75 20.01 -1.60
CA ALA A 63 -1.90 19.03 -0.53
C ALA A 63 -2.78 17.85 -0.96
N ARG A 64 -3.86 18.11 -1.70
CA ARG A 64 -4.74 17.09 -2.25
C ARG A 64 -4.03 16.23 -3.30
N THR A 65 -3.25 16.84 -4.20
CA THR A 65 -2.49 16.11 -5.22
C THR A 65 -1.44 15.21 -4.58
N ILE A 66 -0.67 15.72 -3.63
CA ILE A 66 0.33 14.93 -2.90
C ILE A 66 -0.33 13.79 -2.13
N GLY A 67 -1.45 14.06 -1.45
CA GLY A 67 -2.23 13.04 -0.75
C GLY A 67 -2.76 11.95 -1.68
N THR A 68 -3.23 12.32 -2.87
CA THR A 68 -3.72 11.37 -3.87
C THR A 68 -2.59 10.50 -4.41
N VAL A 69 -1.45 11.09 -4.76
CA VAL A 69 -0.28 10.34 -5.24
C VAL A 69 0.23 9.39 -4.17
N PHE A 70 0.34 9.86 -2.93
CA PHE A 70 0.78 9.03 -1.82
C PHE A 70 -0.18 7.86 -1.55
N SER A 71 -1.49 8.15 -1.56
CA SER A 71 -2.54 7.14 -1.40
C SER A 71 -2.50 6.09 -2.51
N SER A 72 -2.35 6.52 -3.75
CA SER A 72 -2.28 5.61 -4.90
C SER A 72 -1.04 4.72 -4.84
N THR A 73 0.11 5.29 -4.50
CA THR A 73 1.37 4.55 -4.35
C THR A 73 1.27 3.53 -3.22
N PHE A 74 0.74 3.95 -2.07
CA PHE A 74 0.56 3.07 -0.92
C PHE A 74 -0.41 1.92 -1.22
N ASN A 75 -1.52 2.23 -1.91
CA ASN A 75 -2.48 1.24 -2.34
C ASN A 75 -1.86 0.23 -3.33
N ALA A 76 -1.13 0.72 -4.33
CA ALA A 76 -0.44 -0.14 -5.27
C ALA A 76 0.58 -1.06 -4.56
N ALA A 77 1.34 -0.54 -3.61
CA ALA A 77 2.28 -1.33 -2.82
C ALA A 77 1.58 -2.46 -2.03
N ILE A 78 0.46 -2.17 -1.36
CA ILE A 78 -0.32 -3.19 -0.63
C ILE A 78 -0.76 -4.31 -1.57
N TRP A 79 -1.32 -3.97 -2.73
CA TRP A 79 -1.80 -4.97 -3.68
C TRP A 79 -0.67 -5.79 -4.31
N ILE A 80 0.48 -5.18 -4.60
CA ILE A 80 1.66 -5.88 -5.11
C ILE A 80 2.19 -6.87 -4.06
N ILE A 81 2.28 -6.46 -2.79
CA ILE A 81 2.72 -7.33 -1.70
C ILE A 81 1.72 -8.47 -1.49
N ALA A 82 0.42 -8.18 -1.44
CA ALA A 82 -0.61 -9.19 -1.27
C ALA A 82 -0.62 -10.21 -2.42
N ALA A 83 -0.49 -9.75 -3.66
CA ALA A 83 -0.38 -10.62 -4.83
C ALA A 83 0.89 -11.48 -4.78
N GLY A 84 2.02 -10.89 -4.40
CA GLY A 84 3.26 -11.63 -4.21
C GLY A 84 3.11 -12.72 -3.15
N MET A 85 2.56 -12.40 -1.99
CA MET A 85 2.34 -13.39 -0.93
C MET A 85 1.40 -14.51 -1.38
N ALA A 86 0.32 -14.17 -2.08
CA ALA A 86 -0.59 -15.17 -2.64
C ALA A 86 0.11 -16.09 -3.64
N LEU A 87 0.91 -15.54 -4.56
CA LEU A 87 1.71 -16.33 -5.50
C LEU A 87 2.71 -17.25 -4.78
N GLY A 88 3.30 -16.79 -3.68
CA GLY A 88 4.18 -17.60 -2.84
C GLY A 88 3.49 -18.81 -2.24
N GLU A 89 2.23 -18.70 -1.83
CA GLU A 89 1.42 -19.82 -1.32
C GLU A 89 1.12 -20.86 -2.42
N PHE A 90 1.10 -20.47 -3.69
CA PHE A 90 0.99 -21.38 -4.84
C PHE A 90 2.32 -22.03 -5.23
N GLY A 91 3.39 -21.80 -4.47
CA GLY A 91 4.71 -22.39 -4.71
C GLY A 91 5.57 -21.66 -5.73
N PHE A 92 5.20 -20.44 -6.14
CA PHE A 92 6.04 -19.63 -7.01
C PHE A 92 7.26 -19.11 -6.24
N ASN A 93 8.43 -19.23 -6.83
CA ASN A 93 9.65 -18.66 -6.24
C ASN A 93 9.67 -17.14 -6.42
N LEU A 94 9.42 -16.42 -5.34
CA LEU A 94 9.40 -14.96 -5.33
C LEU A 94 10.79 -14.32 -5.20
N GLY A 95 11.83 -15.12 -4.98
CA GLY A 95 13.20 -14.63 -4.81
C GLY A 95 13.66 -13.67 -5.91
N PRO A 96 13.56 -14.06 -7.19
CA PRO A 96 13.94 -13.17 -8.29
C PRO A 96 13.09 -11.89 -8.39
N VAL A 97 11.80 -11.98 -8.05
CA VAL A 97 10.88 -10.83 -8.07
C VAL A 97 11.24 -9.83 -6.97
N ILE A 98 11.48 -10.32 -5.76
CA ILE A 98 11.88 -9.49 -4.61
C ILE A 98 13.24 -8.85 -4.87
N ALA A 99 14.20 -9.61 -5.42
CA ALA A 99 15.52 -9.08 -5.75
C ALA A 99 15.44 -7.96 -6.79
N SER A 100 14.65 -8.14 -7.86
CA SER A 100 14.46 -7.11 -8.89
C SER A 100 13.74 -5.87 -8.35
N ALA A 101 12.73 -6.05 -7.52
CA ALA A 101 12.03 -4.95 -6.85
C ALA A 101 12.98 -4.18 -5.92
N GLY A 102 13.89 -4.87 -5.23
CA GLY A 102 14.92 -4.26 -4.40
C GLY A 102 15.88 -3.36 -5.20
N VAL A 103 16.35 -3.84 -6.34
CA VAL A 103 17.21 -3.04 -7.24
C VAL A 103 16.49 -1.80 -7.75
N ILE A 104 15.23 -1.94 -8.18
CA ILE A 104 14.38 -0.81 -8.61
C ILE A 104 14.18 0.17 -7.46
N GLY A 105 13.92 -0.32 -6.26
CA GLY A 105 13.74 0.50 -5.05
C GLY A 105 14.98 1.33 -4.73
N VAL A 106 16.16 0.74 -4.81
CA VAL A 106 17.44 1.46 -4.62
C VAL A 106 17.64 2.50 -5.72
N ALA A 107 17.39 2.16 -6.98
CA ALA A 107 17.54 3.10 -8.09
C ALA A 107 16.59 4.31 -7.95
N LEU A 108 15.34 4.06 -7.58
CA LEU A 108 14.36 5.12 -7.31
C LEU A 108 14.74 5.96 -6.09
N GLY A 109 15.25 5.34 -5.03
CA GLY A 109 15.73 6.02 -3.82
C GLY A 109 16.88 6.97 -4.12
N LEU A 110 17.87 6.51 -4.87
CA LEU A 110 19.01 7.35 -5.31
C LEU A 110 18.55 8.46 -6.25
N GLY A 111 17.63 8.19 -7.18
CA GLY A 111 17.04 9.21 -8.06
C GLY A 111 16.26 10.26 -7.28
N ALA A 112 15.45 9.86 -6.29
CA ALA A 112 14.71 10.77 -5.42
C ALA A 112 15.63 11.62 -4.54
N GLN A 113 16.76 11.08 -4.08
CA GLN A 113 17.76 11.81 -3.30
C GLN A 113 18.31 13.01 -4.08
N THR A 114 18.56 12.85 -5.38
CA THR A 114 19.04 13.93 -6.24
C THR A 114 18.00 15.03 -6.38
N LEU A 115 16.73 14.65 -6.58
CA LEU A 115 15.61 15.60 -6.66
C LEU A 115 15.41 16.38 -5.35
N VAL A 116 15.50 15.72 -4.21
CA VAL A 116 15.38 16.38 -2.89
C VAL A 116 16.52 17.35 -2.68
N ARG A 117 17.73 17.01 -3.10
CA ARG A 117 18.92 17.90 -3.00
C ARG A 117 18.78 19.15 -3.87
N ASP A 118 18.17 19.01 -5.06
CA ASP A 118 17.99 20.15 -5.99
C ASP A 118 16.84 21.10 -5.55
N VAL A 119 15.93 20.62 -4.72
CA VAL A 119 14.78 21.41 -4.20
C VAL A 119 15.10 22.07 -2.84
N LEU A 120 16.02 21.52 -2.11
CA LEU A 120 16.53 22.08 -0.84
C LEU A 120 17.76 22.95 -1.10
#